data_d1eeeac71767858c79bfcda9df2284b7
#
_entry.id   d1eeeac71767858c79bfcda9df2284b7
#
_cell.length_a   1.000
_cell.length_b   1.000
_cell.length_c   1.000
_cell.angle_alpha   90.00
_cell.angle_beta   90.00
_cell.angle_gamma   90.00
#
_symmetry.space_group_name_H-M   'P 1'
#
loop_
_entity.id
_entity.type
_entity.pdbx_description
1 polymer ?
#
loop_
_entity_poly.entity_id
_entity_poly.type
_entity_poly.pdbx_seq_one_letter_code
_entity_poly.pdbx_strand_id
1 'polypeptide(L)'
;MAEKEQEILKLEKLRSYLREKNYSACIIPQNDPHLSEYVADYYKIREFFSSFTGSEGTLLVGLDFAILWTDGRYFIQAETQLKGTGIELYKLNVEGFPTLVEFLGEKFSAKDVIIANLSTISTKDYESLAEKCTIKHDVEWEDIWKNRPEIEKSNIWRLQWAEEEHSFLSKRRVPLSVEITL
;
A
#
# COMPACT_ATOMS: atom_id res chain seq x y z
N MET A 1 -15.04 -2.21 21.94
CA MET A 1 -15.81 -3.28 21.27
C MET A 1 -16.32 -2.82 19.92
N ALA A 2 -17.04 -1.70 19.82
CA ALA A 2 -17.59 -1.21 18.55
C ALA A 2 -16.55 -0.94 17.42
N GLU A 3 -15.37 -0.47 17.73
CA GLU A 3 -14.32 -0.22 16.74
C GLU A 3 -13.81 -1.51 16.07
N LYS A 4 -13.55 -2.55 16.86
CA LYS A 4 -13.04 -3.84 16.35
C LYS A 4 -14.09 -4.62 15.53
N GLU A 5 -15.35 -4.43 15.82
CA GLU A 5 -16.45 -4.96 15.00
C GLU A 5 -16.47 -4.28 13.63
N GLN A 6 -16.06 -3.01 13.54
CA GLN A 6 -15.95 -2.30 12.27
C GLN A 6 -14.81 -2.83 11.40
N GLU A 7 -13.64 -3.15 11.99
CA GLU A 7 -12.53 -3.75 11.21
C GLU A 7 -12.94 -5.10 10.62
N ILE A 8 -13.55 -5.95 11.44
CA ILE A 8 -14.06 -7.25 10.96
C ILE A 8 -15.05 -7.05 9.81
N LEU A 9 -15.96 -6.08 9.93
CA LEU A 9 -16.93 -5.77 8.88
C LEU A 9 -16.27 -5.26 7.58
N LYS A 10 -15.21 -4.44 7.70
CA LYS A 10 -14.44 -3.96 6.54
C LYS A 10 -13.76 -5.13 5.82
N LEU A 11 -13.12 -6.04 6.57
CA LEU A 11 -12.50 -7.24 6.02
C LEU A 11 -13.53 -8.15 5.33
N GLU A 12 -14.71 -8.35 5.92
CA GLU A 12 -15.77 -9.15 5.31
C GLU A 12 -16.32 -8.53 4.02
N LYS A 13 -16.41 -7.20 3.94
CA LYS A 13 -16.77 -6.53 2.68
C LYS A 13 -15.73 -6.77 1.60
N LEU A 14 -14.43 -6.70 1.95
CA LEU A 14 -13.36 -6.99 1.01
C LEU A 14 -13.38 -8.46 0.58
N ARG A 15 -13.58 -9.39 1.52
CA ARG A 15 -13.73 -10.82 1.21
C ARG A 15 -14.92 -11.11 0.31
N SER A 16 -16.03 -10.40 0.50
CA SER A 16 -17.20 -10.51 -0.37
C SER A 16 -16.88 -10.07 -1.79
N TYR A 17 -16.17 -8.96 -1.95
CA TYR A 17 -15.66 -8.49 -3.24
C TYR A 17 -14.73 -9.52 -3.90
N LEU A 18 -13.77 -10.08 -3.13
CA LEU A 18 -12.86 -11.11 -3.64
C LEU A 18 -13.62 -12.33 -4.17
N ARG A 19 -14.63 -12.82 -3.42
CA ARG A 19 -15.47 -13.95 -3.84
C ARG A 19 -16.27 -13.65 -5.11
N GLU A 20 -16.88 -12.48 -5.19
CA GLU A 20 -17.66 -12.04 -6.36
C GLU A 20 -16.82 -12.00 -7.64
N LYS A 21 -15.58 -11.53 -7.55
CA LYS A 21 -14.67 -11.39 -8.69
C LYS A 21 -13.78 -12.63 -8.93
N ASN A 22 -13.93 -13.68 -8.12
CA ASN A 22 -13.07 -14.88 -8.14
C ASN A 22 -11.58 -14.56 -7.93
N TYR A 23 -11.28 -13.68 -7.01
CA TYR A 23 -9.92 -13.38 -6.56
C TYR A 23 -9.58 -14.16 -5.30
N SER A 24 -8.31 -14.54 -5.14
CA SER A 24 -7.84 -15.35 -4.01
C SER A 24 -7.43 -14.49 -2.82
N ALA A 25 -6.86 -13.30 -3.06
CA ALA A 25 -6.45 -12.36 -2.02
C ALA A 25 -6.27 -10.93 -2.56
N CYS A 26 -6.09 -9.97 -1.63
CA CYS A 26 -5.74 -8.58 -1.90
C CYS A 26 -4.51 -8.17 -1.11
N ILE A 27 -3.50 -7.59 -1.77
CA ILE A 27 -2.30 -7.00 -1.16
C ILE A 27 -2.53 -5.50 -1.00
N ILE A 28 -2.33 -4.99 0.20
CA ILE A 28 -2.56 -3.59 0.57
C ILE A 28 -1.31 -3.06 1.27
N PRO A 29 -0.35 -2.45 0.55
CA PRO A 29 0.81 -1.81 1.15
C PRO A 29 0.44 -0.45 1.77
N GLN A 30 1.33 0.11 2.57
CA GLN A 30 1.23 1.49 3.07
C GLN A 30 2.06 2.42 2.18
N ASN A 31 1.66 2.55 0.94
CA ASN A 31 2.39 3.34 -0.04
C ASN A 31 1.45 4.25 -0.84
N ASP A 32 2.00 5.34 -1.37
CA ASP A 32 1.42 6.12 -2.45
C ASP A 32 2.16 5.81 -3.77
N PRO A 33 1.72 6.37 -4.92
CA PRO A 33 2.38 6.14 -6.21
C PRO A 33 3.82 6.66 -6.32
N HIS A 34 4.26 7.49 -5.40
CA HIS A 34 5.62 8.01 -5.34
C HIS A 34 6.51 7.27 -4.34
N LEU A 35 5.96 6.29 -3.61
CA LEU A 35 6.62 5.58 -2.51
C LEU A 35 7.15 6.54 -1.46
N SER A 36 6.34 7.55 -1.12
CA SER A 36 6.71 8.61 -0.19
C SER A 36 6.86 8.06 1.23
N GLU A 37 7.82 8.60 1.99
CA GLU A 37 7.99 8.27 3.42
C GLU A 37 6.75 8.67 4.24
N TYR A 38 6.12 9.79 3.89
CA TYR A 38 4.90 10.29 4.52
C TYR A 38 3.75 10.22 3.54
N VAL A 39 2.90 9.24 3.73
CA VAL A 39 1.76 8.96 2.85
C VAL A 39 0.59 9.87 3.19
N ALA A 40 0.03 10.55 2.19
CA ALA A 40 -1.17 11.36 2.36
C ALA A 40 -2.37 10.52 2.83
N ASP A 41 -3.30 11.12 3.58
CA ASP A 41 -4.43 10.42 4.20
C ASP A 41 -5.29 9.65 3.19
N TYR A 42 -5.38 10.13 1.97
CA TYR A 42 -6.04 9.42 0.86
C TYR A 42 -5.47 8.01 0.61
N TYR A 43 -4.17 7.82 0.76
CA TYR A 43 -3.49 6.54 0.51
C TYR A 43 -3.35 5.64 1.75
N LYS A 44 -3.88 6.04 2.92
CA LYS A 44 -3.84 5.24 4.15
C LYS A 44 -4.86 4.09 4.17
N ILE A 45 -5.01 3.41 3.04
CA ILE A 45 -6.03 2.37 2.89
C ILE A 45 -5.72 1.11 3.71
N ARG A 46 -4.43 0.77 3.92
CA ARG A 46 -4.05 -0.29 4.84
C ARG A 46 -4.49 0.03 6.27
N GLU A 47 -4.28 1.27 6.73
CA GLU A 47 -4.74 1.75 8.04
C GLU A 47 -6.26 1.65 8.16
N PHE A 48 -7.01 2.03 7.11
CA PHE A 48 -8.46 1.90 7.09
C PHE A 48 -8.92 0.47 7.33
N PHE A 49 -8.29 -0.55 6.73
CA PHE A 49 -8.68 -1.95 6.88
C PHE A 49 -8.16 -2.60 8.16
N SER A 50 -7.01 -2.17 8.68
CA SER A 50 -6.34 -2.84 9.81
C SER A 50 -6.38 -2.08 11.12
N SER A 51 -6.70 -0.78 11.10
CA SER A 51 -6.50 0.16 12.21
C SER A 51 -5.05 0.22 12.72
N PHE A 52 -4.11 -0.32 11.95
CA PHE A 52 -2.69 -0.22 12.26
C PHE A 52 -2.12 1.08 11.71
N THR A 53 -1.62 1.95 12.59
CA THR A 53 -1.17 3.31 12.26
C THR A 53 0.35 3.44 12.05
N GLY A 54 1.12 2.34 12.14
CA GLY A 54 2.57 2.35 11.85
C GLY A 54 2.83 2.77 10.40
N SER A 55 3.94 3.45 10.12
CA SER A 55 4.24 3.92 8.77
C SER A 55 4.74 2.80 7.83
N GLU A 56 5.14 1.65 8.36
CA GLU A 56 5.66 0.52 7.58
C GLU A 56 4.81 -0.73 7.78
N GLY A 57 4.49 -1.40 6.67
CA GLY A 57 3.83 -2.69 6.69
C GLY A 57 2.89 -2.93 5.51
N THR A 58 2.67 -4.20 5.23
CA THR A 58 1.79 -4.67 4.16
C THR A 58 0.72 -5.59 4.73
N LEU A 59 -0.54 -5.35 4.40
CA LEU A 59 -1.66 -6.20 4.74
C LEU A 59 -2.00 -7.11 3.55
N LEU A 60 -2.12 -8.39 3.80
CA LEU A 60 -2.69 -9.37 2.87
C LEU A 60 -4.02 -9.86 3.42
N VAL A 61 -5.07 -9.71 2.65
CA VAL A 61 -6.42 -10.20 2.99
C VAL A 61 -6.78 -11.32 2.03
N GLY A 62 -6.89 -12.54 2.54
CA GLY A 62 -7.43 -13.70 1.84
C GLY A 62 -8.90 -13.93 2.13
N LEU A 63 -9.47 -15.01 1.59
CA LEU A 63 -10.89 -15.35 1.76
C LEU A 63 -11.24 -15.75 3.20
N ASP A 64 -10.28 -16.29 3.94
CA ASP A 64 -10.44 -16.87 5.29
C ASP A 64 -9.40 -16.40 6.31
N PHE A 65 -8.43 -15.58 5.89
CA PHE A 65 -7.34 -15.05 6.73
C PHE A 65 -7.07 -13.58 6.42
N ALA A 66 -6.37 -12.90 7.32
CA ALA A 66 -5.75 -11.60 7.10
C ALA A 66 -4.44 -11.53 7.89
N ILE A 67 -3.37 -11.06 7.26
CA ILE A 67 -2.03 -11.03 7.85
C ILE A 67 -1.40 -9.67 7.57
N LEU A 68 -0.83 -9.05 8.60
CA LEU A 68 -0.05 -7.82 8.49
C LEU A 68 1.43 -8.13 8.73
N TRP A 69 2.26 -7.82 7.74
CA TRP A 69 3.72 -7.78 7.90
C TRP A 69 4.15 -6.39 8.32
N THR A 70 5.02 -6.28 9.31
CA THR A 70 5.69 -5.02 9.69
C THR A 70 7.07 -5.31 10.28
N ASP A 71 7.89 -4.28 10.42
CA ASP A 71 9.25 -4.40 10.97
C ASP A 71 9.34 -4.15 12.48
N GLY A 72 10.53 -4.36 13.05
CA GLY A 72 10.77 -4.31 14.48
C GLY A 72 10.42 -3.01 15.20
N ARG A 73 10.35 -1.90 14.47
CA ARG A 73 9.96 -0.59 15.02
C ARG A 73 8.50 -0.59 15.51
N TYR A 74 7.68 -1.45 14.94
CA TYR A 74 6.23 -1.43 15.12
C TYR A 74 5.64 -2.68 15.77
N PHE A 75 6.42 -3.69 16.17
CA PHE A 75 5.88 -4.95 16.70
C PHE A 75 4.93 -4.76 17.88
N ILE A 76 5.33 -4.00 18.90
CA ILE A 76 4.52 -3.75 20.10
C ILE A 76 3.24 -2.99 19.75
N GLN A 77 3.35 -1.99 18.87
CA GLN A 77 2.20 -1.22 18.42
C GLN A 77 1.23 -2.11 17.64
N ALA A 78 1.73 -2.91 16.69
CA ALA A 78 0.91 -3.81 15.89
C ALA A 78 0.22 -4.88 16.78
N GLU A 79 0.93 -5.50 17.71
CA GLU A 79 0.33 -6.45 18.66
C GLU A 79 -0.85 -5.83 19.44
N THR A 80 -0.72 -4.56 19.82
CA THR A 80 -1.77 -3.85 20.55
C THR A 80 -2.94 -3.50 19.67
N GLN A 81 -2.67 -2.94 18.49
CA GLN A 81 -3.70 -2.42 17.59
C GLN A 81 -4.47 -3.54 16.87
N LEU A 82 -3.80 -4.62 16.48
CA LEU A 82 -4.41 -5.75 15.78
C LEU A 82 -5.17 -6.71 16.72
N LYS A 83 -5.02 -6.58 18.03
CA LYS A 83 -5.67 -7.48 18.98
C LYS A 83 -7.19 -7.46 18.84
N GLY A 84 -7.79 -8.58 18.44
CA GLY A 84 -9.23 -8.75 18.31
C GLY A 84 -9.82 -8.23 16.99
N THR A 85 -8.99 -7.91 15.98
CA THR A 85 -9.43 -7.54 14.63
C THR A 85 -9.54 -8.75 13.68
N GLY A 86 -8.99 -9.91 14.06
CA GLY A 86 -8.89 -11.08 13.19
C GLY A 86 -7.73 -11.00 12.19
N ILE A 87 -6.81 -10.02 12.37
CA ILE A 87 -5.59 -9.88 11.58
C ILE A 87 -4.43 -10.45 12.38
N GLU A 88 -3.70 -11.39 11.78
CA GLU A 88 -2.47 -11.94 12.35
C GLU A 88 -1.28 -11.02 12.08
N LEU A 89 -0.36 -10.92 13.05
CA LEU A 89 0.88 -10.18 12.90
C LEU A 89 2.02 -11.11 12.47
N TYR A 90 2.63 -10.83 11.32
CA TYR A 90 3.88 -11.45 10.89
C TYR A 90 5.03 -10.45 11.03
N LYS A 91 6.10 -10.90 11.71
CA LYS A 91 7.25 -10.05 12.09
C LYS A 91 8.35 -10.21 11.06
N LEU A 92 8.64 -9.15 10.30
CA LEU A 92 9.72 -9.16 9.33
C LEU A 92 11.08 -9.40 10.00
N ASN A 93 11.91 -10.23 9.37
CA ASN A 93 13.25 -10.59 9.82
C ASN A 93 13.29 -11.30 11.20
N VAL A 94 12.23 -11.98 11.59
CA VAL A 94 12.16 -12.80 12.78
C VAL A 94 11.97 -14.26 12.38
N GLU A 95 12.79 -15.16 12.93
CA GLU A 95 12.69 -16.60 12.66
C GLU A 95 11.28 -17.13 12.95
N GLY A 96 10.76 -17.98 12.09
CA GLY A 96 9.41 -18.55 12.18
C GLY A 96 8.31 -17.73 11.50
N PHE A 97 8.62 -16.53 10.97
CA PHE A 97 7.68 -15.76 10.17
C PHE A 97 8.17 -15.66 8.73
N PRO A 98 7.46 -16.26 7.76
CA PRO A 98 7.81 -16.12 6.34
C PRO A 98 7.60 -14.68 5.89
N THR A 99 8.39 -14.25 4.90
CA THR A 99 8.14 -13.00 4.17
C THR A 99 6.82 -13.12 3.37
N LEU A 100 6.29 -11.99 2.90
CA LEU A 100 5.10 -11.99 2.05
C LEU A 100 5.30 -12.87 0.80
N VAL A 101 6.46 -12.78 0.15
CA VAL A 101 6.77 -13.55 -1.07
C VAL A 101 6.86 -15.06 -0.79
N GLU A 102 7.48 -15.46 0.31
CA GLU A 102 7.53 -16.86 0.75
C GLU A 102 6.13 -17.39 1.06
N PHE A 103 5.35 -16.63 1.85
CA PHE A 103 3.97 -17.00 2.17
C PHE A 103 3.10 -17.16 0.93
N LEU A 104 3.23 -16.25 -0.05
CA LEU A 104 2.49 -16.36 -1.30
C LEU A 104 2.88 -17.63 -2.07
N GLY A 105 4.17 -17.97 -2.13
CA GLY A 105 4.66 -19.17 -2.80
C GLY A 105 4.23 -20.47 -2.13
N GLU A 106 4.00 -20.45 -0.82
CA GLU A 106 3.50 -21.62 -0.06
C GLU A 106 1.97 -21.77 -0.14
N LYS A 107 1.26 -20.64 -0.10
CA LYS A 107 -0.22 -20.62 0.02
C LYS A 107 -0.92 -20.66 -1.32
N PHE A 108 -0.33 -20.08 -2.37
CA PHE A 108 -0.96 -19.85 -3.66
C PHE A 108 -0.18 -20.48 -4.82
N SER A 109 -0.81 -20.61 -5.94
CA SER A 109 -0.26 -21.13 -7.19
C SER A 109 -0.41 -20.10 -8.33
N ALA A 110 0.19 -20.38 -9.49
CA ALA A 110 0.05 -19.53 -10.68
C ALA A 110 -1.41 -19.36 -11.18
N LYS A 111 -2.36 -20.20 -10.71
CA LYS A 111 -3.78 -20.08 -11.04
C LYS A 111 -4.52 -19.11 -10.14
N ASP A 112 -3.95 -18.81 -8.97
CA ASP A 112 -4.55 -17.92 -8.01
C ASP A 112 -4.32 -16.47 -8.44
N VAL A 113 -5.39 -15.67 -8.44
CA VAL A 113 -5.34 -14.26 -8.81
C VAL A 113 -5.37 -13.44 -7.53
N ILE A 114 -4.30 -12.72 -7.30
CA ILE A 114 -4.16 -11.77 -6.18
C ILE A 114 -4.23 -10.37 -6.75
N ILE A 115 -5.05 -9.53 -6.14
CA ILE A 115 -5.21 -8.15 -6.58
C ILE A 115 -4.42 -7.17 -5.73
N ALA A 116 -4.05 -6.07 -6.34
CA ALA A 116 -3.43 -4.94 -5.67
C ALA A 116 -3.63 -3.66 -6.49
N ASN A 117 -3.48 -2.52 -5.83
CA ASN A 117 -3.27 -1.26 -6.52
C ASN A 117 -1.80 -1.19 -6.98
N LEU A 118 -1.53 -1.55 -8.25
CA LEU A 118 -0.15 -1.62 -8.75
C LEU A 118 0.54 -0.25 -8.82
N SER A 119 -0.20 0.86 -8.75
CA SER A 119 0.42 2.18 -8.67
C SER A 119 1.15 2.43 -7.34
N THR A 120 0.88 1.62 -6.31
CA THR A 120 1.48 1.72 -4.97
C THR A 120 2.52 0.63 -4.69
N ILE A 121 2.89 -0.16 -5.70
CA ILE A 121 3.86 -1.25 -5.59
C ILE A 121 5.05 -0.95 -6.51
N SER A 122 6.27 -1.08 -5.99
CA SER A 122 7.46 -0.91 -6.82
C SER A 122 7.57 -2.02 -7.88
N THR A 123 8.23 -1.72 -9.01
CA THR A 123 8.47 -2.73 -10.06
C THR A 123 9.19 -3.96 -9.51
N LYS A 124 10.18 -3.75 -8.64
CA LYS A 124 10.94 -4.83 -8.00
C LYS A 124 10.04 -5.74 -7.15
N ASP A 125 9.16 -5.14 -6.34
CA ASP A 125 8.24 -5.92 -5.50
C ASP A 125 7.21 -6.65 -6.37
N TYR A 126 6.69 -5.99 -7.40
CA TYR A 126 5.78 -6.63 -8.36
C TYR A 126 6.43 -7.86 -9.02
N GLU A 127 7.66 -7.75 -9.52
CA GLU A 127 8.38 -8.87 -10.12
C GLU A 127 8.52 -10.04 -9.15
N SER A 128 8.91 -9.77 -7.90
CA SER A 128 9.05 -10.80 -6.86
C SER A 128 7.73 -11.50 -6.52
N LEU A 129 6.63 -10.76 -6.49
CA LEU A 129 5.27 -11.29 -6.24
C LEU A 129 4.77 -12.10 -7.45
N ALA A 130 4.99 -11.59 -8.67
CA ALA A 130 4.55 -12.21 -9.91
C ALA A 130 5.25 -13.54 -10.22
N GLU A 131 6.41 -13.80 -9.64
CA GLU A 131 7.06 -15.11 -9.69
C GLU A 131 6.26 -16.22 -8.99
N LYS A 132 5.41 -15.89 -8.02
CA LYS A 132 4.70 -16.86 -7.17
C LYS A 132 3.24 -17.09 -7.59
N CYS A 133 2.56 -16.03 -8.04
CA CYS A 133 1.14 -16.07 -8.37
C CYS A 133 0.79 -15.01 -9.42
N THR A 134 -0.44 -15.06 -9.94
CA THR A 134 -0.92 -14.01 -10.85
C THR A 134 -1.29 -12.75 -10.08
N ILE A 135 -0.56 -11.66 -10.28
CA ILE A 135 -0.87 -10.35 -9.69
C ILE A 135 -1.64 -9.50 -10.70
N LYS A 136 -2.80 -8.98 -10.30
CA LYS A 136 -3.67 -8.17 -11.13
C LYS A 136 -3.89 -6.78 -10.54
N HIS A 137 -3.85 -5.75 -11.38
CA HIS A 137 -4.29 -4.42 -10.99
C HIS A 137 -5.81 -4.37 -10.83
N ASP A 138 -6.26 -3.99 -9.65
CA ASP A 138 -7.65 -3.73 -9.36
C ASP A 138 -7.73 -2.72 -8.22
N VAL A 139 -8.60 -1.75 -8.35
CA VAL A 139 -8.81 -0.66 -7.37
C VAL A 139 -10.29 -0.45 -7.00
N GLU A 140 -11.21 -1.19 -7.61
CA GLU A 140 -12.65 -1.05 -7.32
C GLU A 140 -12.98 -1.39 -5.85
N TRP A 141 -12.21 -2.29 -5.23
CA TRP A 141 -12.35 -2.63 -3.81
C TRP A 141 -12.03 -1.47 -2.85
N GLU A 142 -11.29 -0.47 -3.30
CA GLU A 142 -10.99 0.73 -2.50
C GLU A 142 -12.25 1.55 -2.22
N ASP A 143 -13.30 1.41 -3.02
CA ASP A 143 -14.60 2.04 -2.82
C ASP A 143 -15.35 1.55 -1.56
N ILE A 144 -14.84 0.52 -0.88
CA ILE A 144 -15.33 0.11 0.45
C ILE A 144 -15.12 1.24 1.46
N TRP A 145 -14.10 2.07 1.27
CA TRP A 145 -13.85 3.26 2.07
C TRP A 145 -14.65 4.47 1.57
N LYS A 146 -15.95 4.50 1.88
CA LYS A 146 -16.87 5.54 1.39
C LYS A 146 -16.53 6.97 1.79
N ASN A 147 -15.94 7.15 2.97
CA ASN A 147 -15.54 8.46 3.51
C ASN A 147 -14.03 8.67 3.37
N ARG A 148 -13.44 8.16 2.28
CA ARG A 148 -12.01 8.34 2.00
C ARG A 148 -11.70 9.83 1.86
N PRO A 149 -10.64 10.35 2.50
CA PRO A 149 -10.21 11.74 2.33
C PRO A 149 -9.97 12.07 0.86
N GLU A 150 -10.21 13.30 0.46
CA GLU A 150 -9.86 13.77 -0.88
C GLU A 150 -8.35 14.03 -0.97
N ILE A 151 -7.79 13.87 -2.17
CA ILE A 151 -6.41 14.28 -2.43
C ILE A 151 -6.38 15.80 -2.45
N GLU A 152 -5.63 16.39 -1.53
CA GLU A 152 -5.38 17.83 -1.55
C GLU A 152 -4.64 18.21 -2.84
N LYS A 153 -5.29 19.03 -3.65
CA LYS A 153 -4.65 19.64 -4.82
C LYS A 153 -3.74 20.76 -4.33
N SER A 154 -2.44 20.50 -4.23
CA SER A 154 -1.48 21.58 -3.99
C SER A 154 -1.40 22.47 -5.22
N ASN A 155 -1.46 23.79 -5.00
CA ASN A 155 -1.14 24.76 -6.06
C ASN A 155 0.35 24.69 -6.38
N ILE A 156 0.68 24.63 -7.66
CA ILE A 156 2.07 24.80 -8.09
C ILE A 156 2.39 26.28 -7.96
N TRP A 157 3.21 26.62 -6.96
CA TRP A 157 3.68 27.98 -6.78
C TRP A 157 4.96 28.17 -7.58
N ARG A 158 4.95 29.11 -8.55
CA ARG A 158 6.19 29.63 -9.12
C ARG A 158 6.82 30.57 -8.11
N LEU A 159 8.00 30.21 -7.65
CA LEU A 159 8.77 31.09 -6.79
C LEU A 159 9.42 32.18 -7.64
N GLN A 160 9.14 33.46 -7.36
CA GLN A 160 9.62 34.58 -8.11
C GLN A 160 11.16 34.65 -8.22
N TRP A 161 11.85 34.21 -7.17
CA TRP A 161 13.31 34.09 -7.18
C TRP A 161 13.85 33.03 -8.14
N ALA A 162 13.11 31.96 -8.40
CA ALA A 162 13.51 30.93 -9.37
C ALA A 162 13.45 31.45 -10.81
N GLU A 163 12.53 32.37 -11.11
CA GLU A 163 12.49 33.08 -12.40
C GLU A 163 13.67 34.05 -12.55
N GLU A 164 14.06 34.74 -11.48
CA GLU A 164 15.23 35.64 -11.44
C GLU A 164 16.54 34.85 -11.62
N GLU A 165 16.72 33.71 -10.92
CA GLU A 165 17.89 32.83 -11.10
C GLU A 165 17.96 32.24 -12.50
N HIS A 166 16.85 31.80 -13.06
CA HIS A 166 16.82 31.31 -14.43
C HIS A 166 17.22 32.38 -15.44
N SER A 167 16.79 33.63 -15.22
CA SER A 167 17.19 34.77 -16.03
C SER A 167 18.68 35.09 -15.90
N PHE A 168 19.25 34.91 -14.71
CA PHE A 168 20.66 35.08 -14.42
C PHE A 168 21.54 34.00 -15.06
N LEU A 169 21.12 32.73 -14.99
CA LEU A 169 21.80 31.60 -15.60
C LEU A 169 21.73 31.62 -17.13
N SER A 170 20.62 32.07 -17.71
CA SER A 170 20.47 32.23 -19.14
C SER A 170 21.40 33.30 -19.72
N LYS A 171 21.63 34.36 -18.97
CA LYS A 171 22.60 35.43 -19.34
C LYS A 171 24.06 34.96 -19.27
N ARG A 172 24.38 33.90 -18.51
CA ARG A 172 25.75 33.33 -18.42
C ARG A 172 26.07 32.30 -19.50
N ARG A 173 25.20 32.06 -20.48
CA ARG A 173 25.42 31.10 -21.58
C ARG A 173 25.88 29.71 -21.10
N VAL A 174 25.32 29.18 -20.03
CA VAL A 174 25.46 27.79 -19.66
C VAL A 174 24.41 27.01 -20.44
N PRO A 175 24.76 26.09 -21.35
CA PRO A 175 23.76 25.32 -22.05
C PRO A 175 23.10 24.35 -21.07
N LEU A 176 21.87 24.61 -20.69
CA LEU A 176 21.04 23.66 -19.95
C LEU A 176 20.50 22.65 -20.97
N SER A 177 21.24 21.56 -21.19
CA SER A 177 20.74 20.37 -21.86
C SER A 177 20.04 19.47 -20.85
N VAL A 178 18.84 19.89 -20.39
CA VAL A 178 17.89 19.00 -19.74
C VAL A 178 16.54 19.25 -20.40
N GLU A 179 16.28 18.52 -21.47
CA GLU A 179 14.92 18.34 -21.94
C GLU A 179 14.18 17.43 -20.95
N ILE A 180 13.32 18.03 -20.12
CA ILE A 180 12.30 17.28 -19.40
C ILE A 180 11.16 17.12 -20.39
N THR A 181 11.06 15.93 -21.01
CA THR A 181 9.88 15.53 -21.77
C THR A 181 8.80 15.15 -20.74
N LEU A 182 7.70 15.90 -20.75
CA LEU A 182 6.47 15.58 -20.03
C LEU A 182 5.71 14.47 -20.75
#